data_050bd48743e77f9bac463343c433147c
#
_entry.id   050bd48743e77f9bac463343c433147c
#
_cell.length_a   1.000
_cell.length_b   1.000
_cell.length_c   1.000
_cell.angle_alpha   90.00
_cell.angle_beta   90.00
_cell.angle_gamma   90.00
#
_symmetry.space_group_name_H-M   'P 1'
#
loop_
_entity.id
_entity.type
_entity.pdbx_description
1 polymer ?
#
loop_
_entity_poly.entity_id
_entity_poly.type
_entity_poly.pdbx_seq_one_letter_code
_entity_poly.pdbx_strand_id
1 'polypeptide(L)'
;MIHWWGDPNTHPTFEGVINTLCSKARGASAHYVVEAGRVACIVDPDDRAWHAGDGVGVRSKGNDMGIGIECNPRQSDGDYATIAALIRDLRAEYGDLPLIHHRDCSATQCPGSYDLGRLDRLSRGLVAPSNPVPVQPATQSVTRLEVDGSWGPLTMRRAQEVAGTSVDGVMSGQIRCVENQNIACLEAGTSGSDWVEWMSHRFGITDRPRNAGPEFIHRFLLEMNGFPGDGIISPAPSMAVKEFQKRLNDGRIF
;
A
#
# COMPACT_ATOMS: atom_id res chain seq x y z
N MET A 1 4.84 4.41 19.54
CA MET A 1 5.26 2.98 19.63
C MET A 1 4.82 2.27 18.38
N ILE A 2 5.69 1.49 17.75
CA ILE A 2 5.41 0.73 16.53
C ILE A 2 5.03 -0.69 16.89
N HIS A 3 3.88 -1.10 16.36
CA HIS A 3 3.34 -2.47 16.41
C HIS A 3 3.16 -3.03 15.00
N TRP A 4 2.86 -4.31 14.92
CA TRP A 4 2.35 -4.93 13.71
C TRP A 4 1.19 -5.87 14.06
N TRP A 5 0.26 -6.06 13.16
CA TRP A 5 -0.93 -6.85 13.44
C TRP A 5 -0.81 -8.35 13.13
N GLY A 6 0.35 -8.91 13.41
CA GLY A 6 0.56 -10.34 13.38
C GLY A 6 1.55 -10.83 12.34
N ASP A 7 1.56 -12.13 12.16
CA ASP A 7 2.45 -12.82 11.24
C ASP A 7 2.15 -12.39 9.79
N PRO A 8 3.15 -11.98 8.99
CA PRO A 8 2.98 -11.69 7.57
C PRO A 8 2.38 -12.84 6.75
N ASN A 9 2.43 -14.07 7.25
CA ASN A 9 1.84 -15.25 6.60
C ASN A 9 0.33 -15.43 6.84
N THR A 10 -0.24 -14.78 7.85
CA THR A 10 -1.68 -14.90 8.16
C THR A 10 -2.54 -13.84 7.48
N HIS A 11 -1.92 -12.78 6.95
CA HIS A 11 -2.53 -11.72 6.16
C HIS A 11 -3.91 -11.21 6.62
N PRO A 12 -4.09 -10.80 7.89
CA PRO A 12 -5.33 -10.18 8.28
C PRO A 12 -5.51 -8.88 7.46
N THR A 13 -6.76 -8.58 7.09
CA THR A 13 -7.07 -7.36 6.35
C THR A 13 -7.06 -6.15 7.26
N PHE A 14 -6.85 -4.97 6.69
CA PHE A 14 -6.91 -3.69 7.40
C PHE A 14 -8.23 -3.52 8.17
N GLU A 15 -9.36 -3.80 7.52
CA GLU A 15 -10.69 -3.75 8.14
C GLU A 15 -10.85 -4.82 9.23
N GLY A 16 -10.30 -6.00 9.02
CA GLY A 16 -10.32 -7.09 10.01
C GLY A 16 -9.57 -6.70 11.28
N VAL A 17 -8.44 -6.00 11.14
CA VAL A 17 -7.66 -5.47 12.26
C VAL A 17 -8.44 -4.39 13.01
N ILE A 18 -9.01 -3.42 12.29
CA ILE A 18 -9.86 -2.37 12.89
C ILE A 18 -11.02 -3.01 13.66
N ASN A 19 -11.77 -3.92 13.03
CA ASN A 19 -12.89 -4.60 13.67
C ASN A 19 -12.45 -5.37 14.93
N THR A 20 -11.29 -5.99 14.92
CA THR A 20 -10.73 -6.72 16.06
C THR A 20 -10.37 -5.78 17.20
N LEU A 21 -9.67 -4.68 16.91
CA LEU A 21 -9.22 -3.71 17.93
C LEU A 21 -10.35 -2.83 18.47
N CYS A 22 -11.39 -2.60 17.68
CA CYS A 22 -12.61 -1.92 18.13
C CYS A 22 -13.59 -2.84 18.86
N SER A 23 -13.35 -4.16 18.87
CA SER A 23 -14.23 -5.10 19.56
C SER A 23 -13.91 -5.20 21.05
N LYS A 24 -14.95 -5.29 21.89
CA LYS A 24 -14.80 -5.48 23.34
C LYS A 24 -14.20 -6.84 23.70
N ALA A 25 -14.18 -7.79 22.78
CA ALA A 25 -13.76 -9.17 23.05
C ALA A 25 -12.23 -9.31 23.26
N ARG A 26 -11.41 -8.42 22.67
CA ARG A 26 -9.94 -8.53 22.75
C ARG A 26 -9.34 -7.84 23.97
N GLY A 27 -10.00 -6.82 24.52
CA GLY A 27 -9.43 -6.03 25.62
C GLY A 27 -8.12 -5.29 25.28
N ALA A 28 -7.86 -5.08 24.00
CA ALA A 28 -6.70 -4.34 23.49
C ALA A 28 -7.17 -3.35 22.42
N SER A 29 -6.48 -2.21 22.29
CA SER A 29 -6.73 -1.19 21.28
C SER A 29 -5.41 -0.56 20.85
N ALA A 30 -5.43 0.23 19.77
CA ALA A 30 -4.33 1.07 19.35
C ALA A 30 -4.88 2.44 18.96
N HIS A 31 -4.04 3.46 18.81
CA HIS A 31 -4.49 4.76 18.36
C HIS A 31 -4.70 4.74 16.83
N TYR A 32 -3.77 4.14 16.11
CA TYR A 32 -3.80 4.08 14.66
C TYR A 32 -3.63 2.66 14.12
N VAL A 33 -4.27 2.39 12.99
CA VAL A 33 -4.02 1.25 12.11
C VAL A 33 -3.55 1.80 10.78
N VAL A 34 -2.42 1.31 10.25
CA VAL A 34 -1.75 1.90 9.08
C VAL A 34 -1.29 0.84 8.10
N GLU A 35 -1.61 1.04 6.84
CA GLU A 35 -1.01 0.34 5.71
C GLU A 35 -0.74 1.30 4.56
N ALA A 36 -0.14 0.84 3.47
CA ALA A 36 0.19 1.67 2.31
C ALA A 36 -1.00 2.51 1.82
N GLY A 37 -0.88 3.84 1.94
CA GLY A 37 -1.91 4.81 1.54
C GLY A 37 -3.15 4.89 2.44
N ARG A 38 -3.21 4.15 3.57
CA ARG A 38 -4.39 4.09 4.44
C ARG A 38 -4.01 4.28 5.90
N VAL A 39 -4.71 5.19 6.57
CA VAL A 39 -4.59 5.44 8.02
C VAL A 39 -5.99 5.46 8.62
N ALA A 40 -6.21 4.73 9.68
CA ALA A 40 -7.41 4.82 10.51
C ALA A 40 -7.00 5.22 11.94
N CYS A 41 -7.55 6.31 12.44
CA CYS A 41 -7.52 6.65 13.85
C CYS A 41 -8.71 5.95 14.52
N ILE A 42 -8.46 5.07 15.49
CA ILE A 42 -9.48 4.29 16.19
C ILE A 42 -9.57 4.59 17.68
N VAL A 43 -8.55 5.24 18.22
CA VAL A 43 -8.55 5.89 19.53
C VAL A 43 -7.87 7.23 19.35
N ASP A 44 -8.44 8.29 19.91
CA ASP A 44 -7.82 9.63 19.88
C ASP A 44 -6.45 9.57 20.54
N PRO A 45 -5.39 10.18 19.96
CA PRO A 45 -4.06 10.21 20.58
C PRO A 45 -4.01 10.84 21.97
N ASP A 46 -4.96 11.71 22.31
CA ASP A 46 -5.08 12.31 23.64
C ASP A 46 -5.76 11.38 24.65
N ASP A 47 -6.38 10.31 24.19
CA ASP A 47 -6.98 9.27 25.00
C ASP A 47 -6.03 8.09 25.21
N ARG A 48 -6.32 7.25 26.18
CA ARG A 48 -5.53 6.07 26.48
C ARG A 48 -5.93 4.88 25.59
N ALA A 49 -5.01 4.34 24.80
CA ALA A 49 -5.17 3.04 24.14
C ALA A 49 -4.44 1.92 24.92
N TRP A 50 -4.95 0.70 24.81
CA TRP A 50 -4.42 -0.49 25.48
C TRP A 50 -3.60 -1.33 24.50
N HIS A 51 -2.35 -0.92 24.23
CA HIS A 51 -1.51 -1.50 23.18
C HIS A 51 -0.17 -2.06 23.65
N ALA A 52 0.36 -1.54 24.77
CA ALA A 52 1.74 -1.83 25.18
C ALA A 52 1.85 -2.88 26.28
N GLY A 53 0.73 -3.31 26.86
CA GLY A 53 0.70 -4.03 28.11
C GLY A 53 1.16 -3.13 29.29
N ASP A 54 0.85 -3.53 30.51
CA ASP A 54 1.36 -2.88 31.72
C ASP A 54 2.61 -3.62 32.18
N GLY A 55 3.70 -3.47 31.42
CA GLY A 55 4.98 -4.11 31.70
C GLY A 55 5.56 -3.68 33.06
N VAL A 56 6.59 -4.37 33.50
CA VAL A 56 7.27 -4.11 34.80
C VAL A 56 8.39 -3.09 34.60
N GLY A 57 8.46 -2.07 35.47
CA GLY A 57 9.58 -1.12 35.52
C GLY A 57 9.32 0.23 34.83
N VAL A 58 10.40 0.93 34.45
CA VAL A 58 10.35 2.30 33.92
C VAL A 58 9.58 2.40 32.58
N ARG A 59 9.40 1.29 31.88
CA ARG A 59 8.66 1.18 30.63
C ARG A 59 7.22 0.70 30.80
N SER A 60 6.75 0.57 32.03
CA SER A 60 5.40 0.10 32.38
C SER A 60 4.26 1.03 31.97
N LYS A 61 4.60 2.23 31.47
CA LYS A 61 3.62 3.27 31.12
C LYS A 61 3.39 3.41 29.60
N GLY A 62 3.67 2.37 28.82
CA GLY A 62 3.51 2.43 27.38
C GLY A 62 2.11 2.80 26.92
N ASN A 63 1.09 2.35 27.67
CA ASN A 63 -0.31 2.72 27.41
C ASN A 63 -0.67 4.16 27.86
N ASP A 64 0.06 4.70 28.83
CA ASP A 64 -0.24 6.04 29.40
C ASP A 64 0.52 7.17 28.69
N MET A 65 1.65 6.82 28.05
CA MET A 65 2.58 7.84 27.52
C MET A 65 2.90 7.63 26.03
N GLY A 66 2.35 6.62 25.39
CA GLY A 66 2.73 6.24 24.04
C GLY A 66 1.56 6.20 23.07
N ILE A 67 1.76 6.77 21.89
CA ILE A 67 0.83 6.61 20.76
C ILE A 67 1.14 5.28 20.06
N GLY A 68 0.21 4.33 20.11
CA GLY A 68 0.34 3.01 19.48
C GLY A 68 -0.09 3.03 18.02
N ILE A 69 0.79 2.59 17.11
CA ILE A 69 0.55 2.51 15.68
C ILE A 69 0.67 1.06 15.25
N GLU A 70 -0.43 0.44 14.90
CA GLU A 70 -0.49 -0.90 14.32
C GLU A 70 -0.19 -0.83 12.83
N CYS A 71 0.85 -1.49 12.41
CA CYS A 71 1.41 -1.41 11.06
C CYS A 71 1.22 -2.73 10.31
N ASN A 72 1.07 -2.64 8.98
CA ASN A 72 0.96 -3.82 8.13
C ASN A 72 2.24 -4.67 8.20
N PRO A 73 2.16 -5.96 8.53
CA PRO A 73 3.33 -6.84 8.64
C PRO A 73 4.08 -7.09 7.32
N ARG A 74 3.53 -6.72 6.16
CA ARG A 74 4.21 -6.79 4.86
C ARG A 74 5.44 -5.89 4.77
N GLN A 75 5.44 -4.77 5.51
CA GLN A 75 6.56 -3.82 5.55
C GLN A 75 7.01 -3.34 4.16
N SER A 76 6.03 -3.11 3.28
CA SER A 76 6.30 -2.55 1.95
C SER A 76 6.82 -1.11 2.04
N ASP A 77 7.43 -0.62 0.95
CA ASP A 77 7.85 0.78 0.89
C ASP A 77 6.67 1.75 1.07
N GLY A 78 5.48 1.37 0.59
CA GLY A 78 4.25 2.11 0.80
C GLY A 78 3.81 2.13 2.27
N ASP A 79 3.95 1.02 3.00
CA ASP A 79 3.69 0.97 4.45
C ASP A 79 4.65 1.92 5.18
N TYR A 80 5.96 1.83 4.91
CA TYR A 80 6.96 2.74 5.50
C TYR A 80 6.67 4.21 5.19
N ALA A 81 6.31 4.55 3.96
CA ALA A 81 6.00 5.92 3.56
C ALA A 81 4.78 6.47 4.31
N THR A 82 3.70 5.67 4.42
CA THR A 82 2.46 6.07 5.09
C THR A 82 2.66 6.21 6.59
N ILE A 83 3.35 5.26 7.24
CA ILE A 83 3.68 5.32 8.67
C ILE A 83 4.57 6.53 8.95
N ALA A 84 5.58 6.80 8.12
CA ALA A 84 6.48 7.93 8.30
C ALA A 84 5.75 9.28 8.13
N ALA A 85 4.78 9.37 7.23
CA ALA A 85 3.93 10.56 7.08
C ALA A 85 3.12 10.80 8.35
N LEU A 86 2.46 9.76 8.89
CA LEU A 86 1.73 9.85 10.16
C LEU A 86 2.66 10.26 11.31
N ILE A 87 3.85 9.67 11.43
CA ILE A 87 4.82 10.02 12.47
C ILE A 87 5.23 11.50 12.36
N ARG A 88 5.43 12.01 11.14
CA ARG A 88 5.74 13.43 10.93
C ARG A 88 4.61 14.33 11.41
N ASP A 89 3.37 13.99 11.11
CA ASP A 89 2.20 14.77 11.50
C ASP A 89 2.00 14.73 13.03
N LEU A 90 2.17 13.57 13.67
CA LEU A 90 2.16 13.42 15.12
C LEU A 90 3.29 14.22 15.79
N ARG A 91 4.49 14.27 15.20
CA ARG A 91 5.58 15.09 15.71
C ARG A 91 5.33 16.59 15.58
N ALA A 92 4.60 16.99 14.54
CA ALA A 92 4.21 18.39 14.39
C ALA A 92 3.25 18.84 15.49
N GLU A 93 2.41 17.94 15.99
CA GLU A 93 1.41 18.20 17.02
C GLU A 93 1.96 18.00 18.44
N TYR A 94 2.66 16.89 18.70
CA TYR A 94 3.08 16.47 20.04
C TYR A 94 4.58 16.70 20.32
N GLY A 95 5.33 17.29 19.39
CA GLY A 95 6.76 17.50 19.52
C GLY A 95 7.59 16.31 19.05
N ASP A 96 8.91 16.31 19.34
CA ASP A 96 9.85 15.31 18.84
C ASP A 96 9.70 13.95 19.54
N LEU A 97 8.66 13.22 19.20
CA LEU A 97 8.35 11.89 19.75
C LEU A 97 9.40 10.86 19.35
N PRO A 98 10.01 10.14 20.34
CA PRO A 98 10.90 9.01 20.03
C PRO A 98 10.11 7.82 19.49
N LEU A 99 10.75 7.05 18.59
CA LEU A 99 10.20 5.79 18.10
C LEU A 99 10.71 4.64 18.97
N ILE A 100 9.80 3.77 19.41
CA ILE A 100 10.11 2.57 20.17
C ILE A 100 9.35 1.37 19.63
N HIS A 101 9.92 0.17 19.77
CA HIS A 101 9.23 -1.07 19.45
C HIS A 101 8.34 -1.52 20.63
N HIS A 102 7.27 -2.24 20.35
CA HIS A 102 6.47 -2.87 21.39
C HIS A 102 7.30 -3.81 22.28
N ARG A 103 8.23 -4.58 21.70
CA ARG A 103 9.14 -5.47 22.44
C ARG A 103 10.06 -4.74 23.43
N ASP A 104 10.21 -3.42 23.33
CA ASP A 104 10.97 -2.63 24.30
C ASP A 104 10.19 -2.44 25.61
N CYS A 105 8.87 -2.67 25.59
CA CYS A 105 7.97 -2.51 26.71
C CYS A 105 7.37 -3.83 27.22
N SER A 106 7.27 -4.85 26.38
CA SER A 106 6.64 -6.13 26.68
C SER A 106 7.44 -7.30 26.11
N ALA A 107 7.29 -8.47 26.70
CA ALA A 107 7.89 -9.71 26.20
C ALA A 107 7.13 -10.20 24.94
N THR A 108 7.47 -9.65 23.79
CA THR A 108 6.85 -9.95 22.50
C THR A 108 7.84 -9.83 21.36
N GLN A 109 7.56 -10.45 20.21
CA GLN A 109 8.32 -10.27 18.98
C GLN A 109 7.85 -9.05 18.16
N CYS A 110 6.75 -8.41 18.57
CA CYS A 110 6.19 -7.23 17.91
C CYS A 110 7.19 -6.03 17.97
N PRO A 111 7.38 -5.30 16.90
CA PRO A 111 6.75 -5.34 15.58
C PRO A 111 7.55 -6.12 14.52
N GLY A 112 8.12 -7.25 14.85
CA GLY A 112 8.92 -8.05 13.92
C GLY A 112 10.17 -7.33 13.46
N SER A 113 10.38 -7.22 12.14
CA SER A 113 11.57 -6.62 11.53
C SER A 113 11.40 -5.13 11.15
N TYR A 114 10.37 -4.42 11.65
CA TYR A 114 10.23 -2.99 11.37
C TYR A 114 11.48 -2.20 11.74
N ASP A 115 12.05 -1.48 10.78
CA ASP A 115 13.24 -0.63 10.95
C ASP A 115 12.82 0.78 11.43
N LEU A 116 12.95 1.03 12.74
CA LEU A 116 12.65 2.33 13.32
C LEU A 116 13.61 3.42 12.83
N GLY A 117 14.85 3.08 12.51
CA GLY A 117 15.81 4.03 11.97
C GLY A 117 15.37 4.51 10.58
N ARG A 118 14.82 3.61 9.76
CA ARG A 118 14.22 3.96 8.47
C ARG A 118 12.99 4.86 8.66
N LEU A 119 12.08 4.51 9.56
CA LEU A 119 10.91 5.33 9.88
C LEU A 119 11.28 6.72 10.40
N ASP A 120 12.27 6.80 11.27
CA ASP A 120 12.76 8.08 11.80
C ASP A 120 13.33 8.97 10.68
N ARG A 121 14.21 8.43 9.85
CA ARG A 121 14.77 9.16 8.70
C ARG A 121 13.69 9.64 7.73
N LEU A 122 12.75 8.77 7.36
CA LEU A 122 11.65 9.10 6.44
C LEU A 122 10.74 10.19 7.04
N SER A 123 10.36 10.05 8.31
CA SER A 123 9.49 11.02 9.00
C SER A 123 10.11 12.39 9.19
N ARG A 124 11.45 12.47 9.25
CA ARG A 124 12.20 13.74 9.33
C ARG A 124 12.57 14.31 7.97
N GLY A 125 12.19 13.64 6.87
CA GLY A 125 12.65 14.00 5.52
C GLY A 125 14.15 13.77 5.30
N LEU A 126 14.81 13.04 6.19
CA LEU A 126 16.22 12.70 6.10
C LEU A 126 16.36 11.40 5.31
N VAL A 127 16.19 11.45 4.00
CA VAL A 127 16.47 10.32 3.13
C VAL A 127 17.99 10.25 2.97
N ALA A 128 18.64 9.34 3.71
CA ALA A 128 19.98 8.92 3.32
C ALA A 128 19.86 8.15 2.00
N PRO A 129 20.73 8.39 1.01
CA PRO A 129 20.74 7.59 -0.20
C PRO A 129 21.13 6.15 0.18
N SER A 130 20.16 5.24 0.29
CA SER A 130 20.42 3.83 0.04
C SER A 130 20.91 3.75 -1.40
N ASN A 131 21.99 3.00 -1.65
CA ASN A 131 22.60 2.83 -2.97
C ASN A 131 21.53 2.87 -4.08
N PRO A 132 21.72 3.70 -5.11
CA PRO A 132 20.64 3.98 -6.04
C PRO A 132 20.39 2.77 -6.95
N VAL A 133 19.36 1.99 -6.63
CA VAL A 133 18.37 1.78 -7.65
C VAL A 133 17.72 3.16 -7.76
N PRO A 134 17.67 3.83 -8.91
CA PRO A 134 17.18 5.20 -8.98
C PRO A 134 15.70 5.22 -8.57
N VAL A 135 15.46 5.51 -7.30
CA VAL A 135 14.14 5.94 -6.81
C VAL A 135 14.07 7.41 -7.13
N GLN A 136 13.43 7.73 -8.23
CA GLN A 136 13.03 9.10 -8.54
C GLN A 136 12.22 9.67 -7.37
N PRO A 137 12.45 10.95 -6.99
CA PRO A 137 11.71 11.59 -5.91
C PRO A 137 10.21 11.60 -6.21
N ALA A 138 9.39 11.40 -5.16
CA ALA A 138 7.94 11.34 -5.19
C ALA A 138 7.24 12.69 -5.53
N THR A 139 7.85 13.52 -6.36
CA THR A 139 7.33 14.75 -6.93
C THR A 139 7.84 14.97 -8.35
N GLN A 140 7.87 13.89 -9.13
CA GLN A 140 7.75 14.05 -10.56
C GLN A 140 6.45 13.36 -10.95
N SER A 141 5.41 14.15 -11.23
CA SER A 141 4.43 13.74 -12.20
C SER A 141 5.24 13.16 -13.36
N VAL A 142 4.99 11.90 -13.72
CA VAL A 142 5.70 11.29 -14.87
C VAL A 142 5.26 12.09 -16.07
N THR A 143 6.01 13.12 -16.38
CA THR A 143 5.64 14.09 -17.44
C THR A 143 5.49 13.38 -18.79
N ARG A 144 6.10 12.21 -18.93
CA ARG A 144 5.91 11.33 -20.09
C ARG A 144 6.49 9.93 -19.81
N LEU A 145 5.67 8.87 -20.03
CA LEU A 145 6.14 7.48 -20.00
C LEU A 145 6.98 7.17 -21.26
N GLU A 146 8.00 6.34 -21.11
CA GLU A 146 8.59 5.63 -22.22
C GLU A 146 7.55 4.65 -22.81
N VAL A 147 7.41 4.62 -24.13
CA VAL A 147 6.48 3.74 -24.84
C VAL A 147 7.22 2.44 -25.17
N ASP A 148 7.59 1.70 -24.14
CA ASP A 148 8.37 0.46 -24.23
C ASP A 148 7.51 -0.80 -24.37
N GLY A 149 6.20 -0.70 -24.11
CA GLY A 149 5.27 -1.83 -24.15
C GLY A 149 5.35 -2.74 -22.93
N SER A 150 5.97 -2.27 -21.84
CA SER A 150 6.02 -2.97 -20.56
C SER A 150 4.94 -2.43 -19.61
N TRP A 151 4.08 -3.31 -19.10
CA TRP A 151 3.12 -2.95 -18.06
C TRP A 151 3.77 -3.13 -16.69
N GLY A 152 4.71 -2.24 -16.41
CA GLY A 152 5.43 -2.19 -15.15
C GLY A 152 4.91 -1.14 -14.19
N PRO A 153 5.60 -0.94 -13.04
CA PRO A 153 5.18 0.01 -12.00
C PRO A 153 5.03 1.45 -12.48
N LEU A 154 5.85 1.93 -13.41
CA LEU A 154 5.73 3.29 -13.95
C LEU A 154 4.47 3.47 -14.79
N THR A 155 4.16 2.50 -15.66
CA THR A 155 2.93 2.48 -16.45
C THR A 155 1.70 2.42 -15.52
N MET A 156 1.74 1.58 -14.49
CA MET A 156 0.66 1.45 -13.52
C MET A 156 0.46 2.74 -12.71
N ARG A 157 1.54 3.34 -12.22
CA ARG A 157 1.49 4.62 -11.50
C ARG A 157 0.84 5.72 -12.32
N ARG A 158 1.23 5.85 -13.59
CA ARG A 158 0.63 6.82 -14.49
C ARG A 158 -0.85 6.52 -14.78
N ALA A 159 -1.21 5.26 -14.91
CA ALA A 159 -2.60 4.85 -15.09
C ALA A 159 -3.47 5.19 -13.88
N GLN A 160 -2.94 5.00 -12.67
CA GLN A 160 -3.58 5.38 -11.41
C GLN A 160 -3.74 6.91 -11.29
N GLU A 161 -2.71 7.69 -11.66
CA GLU A 161 -2.80 9.17 -11.71
C GLU A 161 -3.91 9.65 -12.64
N VAL A 162 -3.98 9.11 -13.86
CA VAL A 162 -5.00 9.49 -14.86
C VAL A 162 -6.40 9.08 -14.41
N ALA A 163 -6.52 7.95 -13.71
CA ALA A 163 -7.78 7.47 -13.18
C ALA A 163 -8.21 8.18 -11.87
N GLY A 164 -7.28 8.86 -11.18
CA GLY A 164 -7.54 9.47 -9.87
C GLY A 164 -7.71 8.44 -8.75
N THR A 165 -7.07 7.28 -8.87
CA THR A 165 -7.04 6.23 -7.82
C THR A 165 -5.76 6.31 -7.00
N SER A 166 -5.61 5.46 -5.97
CA SER A 166 -4.37 5.39 -5.17
C SER A 166 -3.15 5.14 -6.05
N VAL A 167 -2.11 5.97 -5.93
CA VAL A 167 -0.94 5.99 -6.84
C VAL A 167 0.25 5.29 -6.16
N ASP A 168 0.34 3.97 -6.30
CA ASP A 168 1.42 3.15 -5.75
C ASP A 168 2.24 2.40 -6.82
N GLY A 169 1.74 2.34 -8.05
CA GLY A 169 2.38 1.63 -9.16
C GLY A 169 2.19 0.12 -9.11
N VAL A 170 1.27 -0.37 -8.29
CA VAL A 170 0.97 -1.80 -8.09
C VAL A 170 -0.46 -2.11 -8.54
N MET A 171 -0.64 -3.20 -9.24
CA MET A 171 -1.94 -3.80 -9.49
C MET A 171 -2.17 -4.86 -8.42
N SER A 172 -2.63 -4.42 -7.25
CA SER A 172 -2.69 -5.23 -6.04
C SER A 172 -3.77 -6.30 -6.03
N GLY A 173 -3.55 -7.39 -5.28
CA GLY A 173 -4.55 -8.39 -4.93
C GLY A 173 -5.19 -9.12 -6.11
N GLN A 174 -4.43 -9.46 -7.15
CA GLN A 174 -4.94 -10.04 -8.38
C GLN A 174 -4.82 -11.56 -8.41
N ILE A 175 -5.85 -12.24 -8.89
CA ILE A 175 -5.77 -13.66 -9.20
C ILE A 175 -4.98 -13.83 -10.49
N ARG A 176 -3.83 -14.53 -10.41
CA ARG A 176 -3.02 -14.78 -11.60
C ARG A 176 -3.71 -15.76 -12.53
N CYS A 177 -3.69 -15.45 -13.82
CA CYS A 177 -4.19 -16.27 -14.90
C CYS A 177 -3.27 -16.10 -16.12
N VAL A 178 -3.51 -16.90 -17.16
CA VAL A 178 -2.69 -16.85 -18.39
C VAL A 178 -2.78 -15.47 -19.04
N GLU A 179 -3.94 -14.84 -18.99
CA GLU A 179 -4.23 -13.56 -19.64
C GLU A 179 -3.44 -12.40 -19.03
N ASN A 180 -3.18 -12.42 -17.72
CA ASN A 180 -2.50 -11.34 -16.98
C ASN A 180 -1.06 -11.66 -16.57
N GLN A 181 -0.53 -12.82 -16.92
CA GLN A 181 0.78 -13.29 -16.42
C GLN A 181 1.97 -12.39 -16.76
N ASN A 182 1.87 -11.61 -17.83
CA ASN A 182 2.91 -10.71 -18.33
C ASN A 182 2.79 -9.27 -17.81
N ILE A 183 1.86 -8.98 -16.87
CA ILE A 183 1.77 -7.70 -16.19
C ILE A 183 2.77 -7.69 -15.04
N ALA A 184 3.86 -6.94 -15.21
CA ALA A 184 4.99 -6.97 -14.27
C ALA A 184 4.69 -6.31 -12.91
N CYS A 185 3.75 -5.34 -12.86
CA CYS A 185 3.33 -4.68 -11.63
C CYS A 185 2.20 -5.40 -10.89
N LEU A 186 1.82 -6.61 -11.31
CA LEU A 186 0.74 -7.38 -10.72
C LEU A 186 1.20 -8.07 -9.44
N GLU A 187 0.55 -7.75 -8.33
CA GLU A 187 0.69 -8.44 -7.04
C GLU A 187 -0.40 -9.51 -6.90
N ALA A 188 0.01 -10.74 -6.61
CA ALA A 188 -0.92 -11.85 -6.46
C ALA A 188 -1.75 -11.73 -5.17
N GLY A 189 -3.03 -12.06 -5.24
CA GLY A 189 -3.96 -12.02 -4.11
C GLY A 189 -5.42 -12.11 -4.55
N THR A 190 -6.32 -11.83 -3.64
CA THR A 190 -7.78 -11.87 -3.89
C THR A 190 -8.52 -10.60 -3.48
N SER A 191 -7.82 -9.60 -2.93
CA SER A 191 -8.42 -8.33 -2.48
C SER A 191 -8.83 -7.42 -3.64
N GLY A 192 -8.18 -7.57 -4.79
CA GLY A 192 -8.40 -6.74 -5.96
C GLY A 192 -7.77 -5.35 -5.87
N SER A 193 -7.89 -4.58 -6.94
CA SER A 193 -7.31 -3.25 -7.10
C SER A 193 -8.38 -2.21 -7.40
N ASP A 194 -8.30 -1.03 -6.78
CA ASP A 194 -9.21 0.09 -7.02
C ASP A 194 -9.14 0.59 -8.47
N TRP A 195 -7.93 0.59 -9.05
CA TRP A 195 -7.76 0.94 -10.46
C TRP A 195 -8.44 -0.06 -11.39
N VAL A 196 -8.34 -1.37 -11.09
CA VAL A 196 -9.01 -2.42 -11.88
C VAL A 196 -10.53 -2.27 -11.75
N GLU A 197 -11.05 -1.97 -10.57
CA GLU A 197 -12.46 -1.70 -10.36
C GLU A 197 -12.94 -0.48 -11.16
N TRP A 198 -12.18 0.62 -11.12
CA TRP A 198 -12.44 1.83 -11.88
C TRP A 198 -12.51 1.57 -13.40
N MET A 199 -11.59 0.75 -13.94
CA MET A 199 -11.60 0.33 -15.33
C MET A 199 -12.76 -0.62 -15.64
N SER A 200 -13.03 -1.57 -14.76
CA SER A 200 -14.10 -2.58 -14.91
C SER A 200 -15.46 -1.92 -15.04
N HIS A 201 -15.75 -0.90 -14.25
CA HIS A 201 -16.99 -0.13 -14.36
C HIS A 201 -17.16 0.48 -15.77
N ARG A 202 -16.08 0.94 -16.39
CA ARG A 202 -16.10 1.49 -17.75
C ARG A 202 -16.25 0.42 -18.83
N PHE A 203 -15.76 -0.77 -18.54
CA PHE A 203 -15.93 -1.93 -19.41
C PHE A 203 -17.29 -2.64 -19.21
N GLY A 204 -18.10 -2.22 -18.23
CA GLY A 204 -19.36 -2.86 -17.88
C GLY A 204 -19.20 -4.24 -17.22
N ILE A 205 -18.04 -4.48 -16.58
CA ILE A 205 -17.76 -5.74 -15.85
C ILE A 205 -18.33 -5.63 -14.44
N THR A 206 -19.25 -6.52 -14.10
CA THR A 206 -19.93 -6.55 -12.79
C THR A 206 -19.52 -7.77 -11.95
N ASP A 207 -19.07 -8.85 -12.58
CA ASP A 207 -18.53 -9.99 -11.86
C ASP A 207 -17.05 -9.76 -11.56
N ARG A 208 -16.68 -9.84 -10.27
CA ARG A 208 -15.33 -9.60 -9.77
C ARG A 208 -14.65 -8.34 -10.33
N PRO A 209 -15.27 -7.16 -10.23
CA PRO A 209 -14.81 -5.96 -10.92
C PRO A 209 -13.43 -5.47 -10.46
N ARG A 210 -12.93 -5.96 -9.35
CA ARG A 210 -11.60 -5.61 -8.80
C ARG A 210 -10.47 -6.51 -9.31
N ASN A 211 -10.79 -7.52 -10.14
CA ASN A 211 -9.81 -8.50 -10.62
C ASN A 211 -9.58 -8.36 -12.14
N ALA A 212 -8.31 -8.23 -12.54
CA ALA A 212 -7.87 -8.22 -13.93
C ALA A 212 -7.81 -9.64 -14.50
N GLY A 213 -8.95 -10.33 -14.47
CA GLY A 213 -9.13 -11.66 -15.03
C GLY A 213 -9.36 -11.67 -16.55
N PRO A 214 -9.74 -12.83 -17.11
CA PRO A 214 -9.89 -13.01 -18.56
C PRO A 214 -10.79 -11.97 -19.24
N GLU A 215 -11.96 -11.67 -18.66
CA GLU A 215 -12.88 -10.69 -19.24
C GLU A 215 -12.29 -9.27 -19.23
N PHE A 216 -11.65 -8.87 -18.14
CA PHE A 216 -10.99 -7.57 -18.03
C PHE A 216 -9.90 -7.45 -19.12
N ILE A 217 -9.04 -8.43 -19.24
CA ILE A 217 -7.95 -8.42 -20.23
C ILE A 217 -8.51 -8.42 -21.65
N HIS A 218 -9.54 -9.21 -21.92
CA HIS A 218 -10.22 -9.18 -23.22
C HIS A 218 -10.76 -7.77 -23.58
N ARG A 219 -11.46 -7.11 -22.64
CA ARG A 219 -11.97 -5.75 -22.83
C ARG A 219 -10.85 -4.73 -23.00
N PHE A 220 -9.78 -4.86 -22.21
CA PHE A 220 -8.61 -4.00 -22.33
C PHE A 220 -7.94 -4.13 -23.71
N LEU A 221 -7.73 -5.35 -24.20
CA LEU A 221 -7.13 -5.58 -25.51
C LEU A 221 -8.02 -5.07 -26.65
N LEU A 222 -9.34 -5.27 -26.55
CA LEU A 222 -10.30 -4.74 -27.50
C LEU A 222 -10.23 -3.21 -27.55
N GLU A 223 -10.16 -2.54 -26.39
CA GLU A 223 -10.06 -1.09 -26.30
C GLU A 223 -8.73 -0.55 -26.87
N MET A 224 -7.61 -1.20 -26.58
CA MET A 224 -6.29 -0.75 -26.99
C MET A 224 -5.96 -1.07 -28.46
N ASN A 225 -6.36 -2.23 -28.95
CA ASN A 225 -6.00 -2.74 -30.27
C ASN A 225 -7.15 -2.73 -31.29
N GLY A 226 -8.40 -2.53 -30.84
CA GLY A 226 -9.60 -2.73 -31.66
C GLY A 226 -10.00 -4.21 -31.85
N PHE A 227 -9.24 -5.15 -31.31
CA PHE A 227 -9.56 -6.59 -31.28
C PHE A 227 -8.83 -7.25 -30.09
N PRO A 228 -9.40 -8.32 -29.50
CA PRO A 228 -8.85 -8.94 -28.29
C PRO A 228 -7.67 -9.89 -28.57
N GLY A 229 -7.40 -10.25 -29.81
CA GLY A 229 -6.35 -11.21 -30.19
C GLY A 229 -6.58 -12.58 -29.56
N ASP A 230 -5.53 -13.11 -28.91
CA ASP A 230 -5.56 -14.37 -28.16
C ASP A 230 -6.07 -14.18 -26.71
N GLY A 231 -6.44 -12.95 -26.34
CA GLY A 231 -6.91 -12.61 -24.99
C GLY A 231 -5.81 -12.53 -23.94
N ILE A 232 -4.54 -12.51 -24.33
CA ILE A 232 -3.38 -12.50 -23.43
C ILE A 232 -2.62 -11.20 -23.59
N ILE A 233 -2.23 -10.57 -22.48
CA ILE A 233 -1.23 -9.49 -22.54
C ILE A 233 0.10 -10.10 -22.94
N SER A 234 0.57 -9.75 -24.15
CA SER A 234 1.86 -10.26 -24.67
C SER A 234 3.01 -9.82 -23.77
N PRO A 235 4.11 -10.61 -23.69
CA PRO A 235 5.36 -10.13 -23.08
C PRO A 235 5.81 -8.80 -23.71
N ALA A 236 6.56 -8.00 -22.95
CA ALA A 236 7.13 -6.77 -23.49
C ALA A 236 8.08 -7.06 -24.67
N PRO A 237 7.98 -6.30 -25.78
CA PRO A 237 7.16 -5.11 -25.99
C PRO A 237 5.72 -5.44 -26.48
N SER A 238 4.72 -5.31 -25.63
CA SER A 238 3.31 -5.49 -25.99
C SER A 238 2.77 -4.28 -26.76
N MET A 239 2.11 -4.50 -27.91
CA MET A 239 1.51 -3.43 -28.72
C MET A 239 0.33 -2.77 -27.99
N ALA A 240 -0.51 -3.54 -27.31
CA ALA A 240 -1.60 -3.01 -26.51
C ALA A 240 -1.09 -2.11 -25.37
N VAL A 241 -0.02 -2.52 -24.70
CA VAL A 241 0.58 -1.71 -23.65
C VAL A 241 1.25 -0.46 -24.20
N LYS A 242 1.87 -0.52 -25.39
CA LYS A 242 2.37 0.70 -26.08
C LYS A 242 1.27 1.69 -26.38
N GLU A 243 0.12 1.22 -26.88
CA GLU A 243 -1.02 2.11 -27.09
C GLU A 243 -1.55 2.70 -25.79
N PHE A 244 -1.65 1.88 -24.76
CA PHE A 244 -2.02 2.33 -23.43
C PHE A 244 -1.07 3.42 -22.90
N GLN A 245 0.25 3.21 -22.99
CA GLN A 245 1.27 4.19 -22.58
C GLN A 245 1.18 5.51 -23.36
N LYS A 246 0.87 5.46 -24.65
CA LYS A 246 0.63 6.68 -25.46
C LYS A 246 -0.58 7.45 -24.93
N ARG A 247 -1.71 6.76 -24.73
CA ARG A 247 -2.92 7.38 -24.19
C ARG A 247 -2.69 7.99 -22.81
N LEU A 248 -1.96 7.30 -21.94
CA LEU A 248 -1.56 7.81 -20.62
C LEU A 248 -0.69 9.05 -20.71
N ASN A 249 0.20 9.14 -21.72
CA ASN A 249 0.99 10.33 -21.98
C ASN A 249 0.15 11.52 -22.43
N ASP A 250 -0.99 11.26 -23.07
CA ASP A 250 -1.97 12.27 -23.44
C ASP A 250 -2.95 12.60 -22.29
N GLY A 251 -2.74 12.03 -21.11
CA GLY A 251 -3.60 12.23 -19.93
C GLY A 251 -4.96 11.56 -20.01
N ARG A 252 -5.12 10.53 -20.86
CA ARG A 252 -6.37 9.78 -21.05
C ARG A 252 -6.13 8.26 -21.01
N ILE A 253 -7.19 7.51 -20.88
CA ILE A 253 -7.18 6.04 -20.99
C ILE A 253 -8.04 5.61 -22.20
N PHE A 254 -9.15 6.27 -22.39
CA PHE A 254 -10.12 6.04 -23.48
C PHE A 254 -10.04 7.07 -24.57
#